data_63a20603a386c620a2e070b6331aeeb9
#
_entry.id   63a20603a386c620a2e070b6331aeeb9
#
_cell.length_a   1.000
_cell.length_b   1.000
_cell.length_c   1.000
_cell.angle_alpha   90.00
_cell.angle_beta   90.00
_cell.angle_gamma   90.00
#
_symmetry.space_group_name_H-M   'P 1'
#
loop_
_entity.id
_entity.type
_entity.pdbx_description
1 polymer ?
#
loop_
_entity_poly.entity_id
_entity_poly.type
_entity_poly.pdbx_seq_one_letter_code
_entity_poly.pdbx_strand_id
1 'polypeptide(L)'
;MRKAKPNAAERIESYLVKLIQERGADKDQPFAVRMLLAFLKFASCLFAAGVAFRYFLYKTGLKRRYPLGIQVISIGNVTAGGTGKTPVTEIFARKLAAEGRKVAILSRGYRRKEAPWWVRLFTQVVTKPLVVSDGKHVLLDSATGGDEPYMLASNLPGVAVVVDRDRVKAGRYAIKRLGCDTLILDDGFQYQKLKHSIEVVLVDATNPFGNGQMLPRGVLREPVRHLKRADIIFITKCRGDVSAVRDEVRKYNKTAEIVECNHTPKALRDVWSREEYPLSWLEGKTTCTLSGIASPKGFENSLRHLGAKVVWCERYADHHRYDSSEILYALNRTADMGADALVTTEKDAVRFPRFETTPVKCLYLRIAIEILSGQESFDQIISRICFRRNREG
;
A
#
# COMPACT_ATOMS: atom_id res chain seq x y z
N MET A 1 23.95 25.77 -2.53
CA MET A 1 23.56 24.56 -1.75
C MET A 1 24.22 23.33 -2.35
N ARG A 2 25.18 22.73 -1.67
CA ARG A 2 25.85 21.49 -2.15
C ARG A 2 24.88 20.35 -2.04
N LYS A 3 24.45 19.79 -3.20
CA LYS A 3 23.80 18.49 -3.25
C LYS A 3 24.76 17.50 -2.57
N ALA A 4 24.36 16.90 -1.47
CA ALA A 4 25.09 15.77 -0.93
C ALA A 4 25.23 14.75 -2.07
N LYS A 5 26.44 14.40 -2.46
CA LYS A 5 26.67 13.36 -3.47
C LYS A 5 26.13 12.07 -2.88
N PRO A 6 25.29 11.31 -3.62
CA PRO A 6 24.75 10.07 -3.12
C PRO A 6 25.93 9.17 -2.67
N ASN A 7 25.79 8.58 -1.50
CA ASN A 7 26.71 7.62 -0.91
C ASN A 7 26.95 6.45 -1.91
N ALA A 8 28.10 5.78 -1.84
CA ALA A 8 28.41 4.66 -2.70
C ALA A 8 27.34 3.54 -2.63
N ALA A 9 26.78 3.30 -1.44
CA ALA A 9 25.68 2.37 -1.22
C ALA A 9 24.39 2.79 -1.95
N GLU A 10 24.02 4.07 -1.89
CA GLU A 10 22.84 4.61 -2.59
C GLU A 10 22.98 4.54 -4.13
N ARG A 11 24.21 4.71 -4.64
CA ARG A 11 24.50 4.54 -6.07
C ARG A 11 24.36 3.09 -6.51
N ILE A 12 24.86 2.16 -5.71
CA ILE A 12 24.73 0.71 -5.98
C ILE A 12 23.25 0.30 -5.91
N GLU A 13 22.54 0.76 -4.89
CA GLU A 13 21.11 0.49 -4.73
C GLU A 13 20.30 1.02 -5.91
N SER A 14 20.49 2.28 -6.31
CA SER A 14 19.79 2.88 -7.46
C SER A 14 20.12 2.17 -8.78
N TYR A 15 21.36 1.75 -8.96
CA TYR A 15 21.80 0.98 -10.12
C TYR A 15 21.16 -0.42 -10.15
N LEU A 16 21.15 -1.14 -9.02
CA LEU A 16 20.49 -2.45 -8.91
C LEU A 16 18.98 -2.34 -9.13
N VAL A 17 18.33 -1.33 -8.56
CA VAL A 17 16.90 -1.06 -8.77
C VAL A 17 16.61 -0.84 -10.25
N LYS A 18 17.44 -0.07 -10.94
CA LYS A 18 17.32 0.16 -12.38
C LYS A 18 17.45 -1.17 -13.18
N LEU A 19 18.43 -1.98 -12.89
CA LEU A 19 18.63 -3.29 -13.52
C LEU A 19 17.47 -4.27 -13.28
N ILE A 20 16.80 -4.16 -12.13
CA ILE A 20 15.65 -5.01 -11.75
C ILE A 20 14.35 -4.52 -12.39
N GLN A 21 14.20 -3.22 -12.59
CA GLN A 21 12.96 -2.62 -13.08
C GLN A 21 12.90 -2.48 -14.61
N GLU A 22 14.02 -2.24 -15.27
CA GLU A 22 14.04 -1.95 -16.71
C GLU A 22 14.19 -3.21 -17.57
N ARG A 23 13.34 -3.32 -18.60
CA ARG A 23 13.48 -4.38 -19.64
C ARG A 23 14.69 -4.08 -20.51
N GLY A 24 15.55 -5.07 -20.69
CA GLY A 24 16.71 -4.99 -21.61
C GLY A 24 17.95 -4.31 -21.04
N ALA A 25 17.96 -3.94 -19.77
CA ALA A 25 19.13 -3.37 -19.10
C ALA A 25 20.36 -4.29 -19.02
N ASP A 26 20.24 -5.53 -19.50
CA ASP A 26 21.27 -6.59 -19.43
C ASP A 26 22.21 -6.59 -20.62
N LYS A 27 21.91 -5.88 -21.75
CA LYS A 27 22.57 -6.13 -23.04
C LYS A 27 24.02 -5.66 -23.12
N ASP A 28 24.37 -4.60 -22.37
CA ASP A 28 25.71 -3.97 -22.45
C ASP A 28 26.40 -3.88 -21.07
N GLN A 29 26.20 -4.88 -20.21
CA GLN A 29 26.71 -4.85 -18.83
C GLN A 29 28.10 -5.51 -18.72
N PRO A 30 28.98 -5.03 -17.84
CA PRO A 30 30.26 -5.65 -17.51
C PRO A 30 30.09 -7.13 -17.11
N PHE A 31 31.10 -7.95 -17.37
CA PHE A 31 31.05 -9.38 -17.07
C PHE A 31 30.60 -9.73 -15.65
N ALA A 32 31.11 -9.03 -14.65
CA ALA A 32 30.74 -9.24 -13.25
C ALA A 32 29.23 -8.99 -13.00
N VAL A 33 28.65 -7.95 -13.64
CA VAL A 33 27.21 -7.64 -13.55
C VAL A 33 26.40 -8.72 -14.27
N ARG A 34 26.85 -9.21 -15.41
CA ARG A 34 26.20 -10.32 -16.14
C ARG A 34 26.15 -11.60 -15.29
N MET A 35 27.25 -11.93 -14.59
CA MET A 35 27.30 -13.06 -13.66
C MET A 35 26.31 -12.87 -12.50
N LEU A 36 26.23 -11.68 -11.90
CA LEU A 36 25.24 -11.35 -10.87
C LEU A 36 23.83 -11.52 -11.41
N LEU A 37 23.53 -10.99 -12.59
CA LEU A 37 22.20 -11.10 -13.21
C LEU A 37 21.84 -12.56 -13.54
N ALA A 38 22.79 -13.38 -13.96
CA ALA A 38 22.60 -14.82 -14.18
C ALA A 38 22.28 -15.55 -12.85
N PHE A 39 23.00 -15.24 -11.78
CA PHE A 39 22.71 -15.75 -10.45
C PHE A 39 21.31 -15.35 -9.95
N LEU A 40 20.95 -14.06 -10.09
CA LEU A 40 19.62 -13.57 -9.73
C LEU A 40 18.53 -14.26 -10.57
N LYS A 41 18.79 -14.53 -11.86
CA LYS A 41 17.87 -15.27 -12.73
C LYS A 41 17.67 -16.70 -12.25
N PHE A 42 18.76 -17.39 -11.89
CA PHE A 42 18.67 -18.72 -11.31
C PHE A 42 17.86 -18.73 -10.00
N ALA A 43 18.15 -17.79 -9.09
CA ALA A 43 17.38 -17.62 -7.85
C ALA A 43 15.89 -17.33 -8.13
N SER A 44 15.58 -16.56 -9.18
CA SER A 44 14.19 -16.31 -9.63
C SER A 44 13.49 -17.58 -10.12
N CYS A 45 14.21 -18.48 -10.78
CA CYS A 45 13.63 -19.78 -11.19
C CYS A 45 13.26 -20.62 -9.96
N LEU A 46 14.13 -20.67 -8.96
CA LEU A 46 13.84 -21.37 -7.70
C LEU A 46 12.64 -20.73 -6.95
N PHE A 47 12.59 -19.40 -6.89
CA PHE A 47 11.47 -18.69 -6.32
C PHE A 47 10.17 -18.97 -7.08
N ALA A 48 10.20 -18.95 -8.43
CA ALA A 48 9.05 -19.26 -9.27
C ALA A 48 8.57 -20.70 -9.06
N ALA A 49 9.49 -21.67 -8.94
CA ALA A 49 9.17 -23.06 -8.63
C ALA A 49 8.47 -23.18 -7.27
N GLY A 50 8.98 -22.50 -6.25
CA GLY A 50 8.35 -22.43 -4.92
C GLY A 50 6.94 -21.84 -4.94
N VAL A 51 6.74 -20.74 -5.70
CA VAL A 51 5.41 -20.13 -5.91
C VAL A 51 4.47 -21.08 -6.63
N ALA A 52 4.94 -21.74 -7.69
CA ALA A 52 4.16 -22.72 -8.46
C ALA A 52 3.79 -23.93 -7.61
N PHE A 53 4.72 -24.46 -6.84
CA PHE A 53 4.48 -25.57 -5.90
C PHE A 53 3.45 -25.19 -4.82
N ARG A 54 3.59 -24.03 -4.20
CA ARG A 54 2.59 -23.53 -3.24
C ARG A 54 1.19 -23.43 -3.88
N TYR A 55 1.12 -22.87 -5.10
CA TYR A 55 -0.14 -22.77 -5.85
C TYR A 55 -0.75 -24.15 -6.14
N PHE A 56 0.08 -25.11 -6.57
CA PHE A 56 -0.32 -26.50 -6.80
C PHE A 56 -0.93 -27.13 -5.54
N LEU A 57 -0.29 -26.99 -4.37
CA LEU A 57 -0.79 -27.52 -3.10
C LEU A 57 -2.20 -27.01 -2.73
N TYR A 58 -2.48 -25.73 -2.99
CA TYR A 58 -3.81 -25.16 -2.76
C TYR A 58 -4.82 -25.55 -3.85
N LYS A 59 -4.37 -25.70 -5.10
CA LYS A 59 -5.22 -26.11 -6.22
C LYS A 59 -5.69 -27.55 -6.11
N THR A 60 -4.82 -28.44 -5.68
CA THR A 60 -5.11 -29.87 -5.48
C THR A 60 -5.81 -30.17 -4.14
N GLY A 61 -5.96 -29.18 -3.26
CA GLY A 61 -6.57 -29.40 -1.94
C GLY A 61 -5.64 -29.99 -0.89
N LEU A 62 -4.37 -30.31 -1.23
CA LEU A 62 -3.37 -30.78 -0.26
C LEU A 62 -3.13 -29.75 0.85
N LYS A 63 -3.23 -28.45 0.54
CA LYS A 63 -3.34 -27.38 1.55
C LYS A 63 -4.77 -26.86 1.58
N ARG A 64 -5.34 -26.87 2.80
CA ARG A 64 -6.73 -26.46 3.03
C ARG A 64 -6.88 -24.93 2.90
N ARG A 65 -7.93 -24.50 2.18
CA ARG A 65 -8.46 -23.13 2.20
C ARG A 65 -9.58 -23.06 3.23
N TYR A 66 -9.55 -22.03 4.06
CA TYR A 66 -10.55 -21.85 5.12
C TYR A 66 -11.62 -20.87 4.69
N PRO A 67 -12.88 -21.30 4.47
CA PRO A 67 -14.01 -20.39 4.34
C PRO A 67 -14.35 -19.83 5.74
N LEU A 68 -14.81 -18.59 5.80
CA LEU A 68 -15.27 -17.98 7.05
C LEU A 68 -16.78 -17.74 7.09
N GLY A 69 -17.52 -18.16 6.08
CA GLY A 69 -18.98 -18.01 6.01
C GLY A 69 -19.49 -16.58 5.75
N ILE A 70 -18.59 -15.65 5.44
CA ILE A 70 -18.91 -14.25 5.13
C ILE A 70 -18.16 -13.79 3.88
N GLN A 71 -18.45 -12.56 3.42
CA GLN A 71 -17.75 -11.99 2.27
C GLN A 71 -16.30 -11.66 2.60
N VAL A 72 -15.38 -12.11 1.75
CA VAL A 72 -13.95 -11.89 1.88
C VAL A 72 -13.42 -11.33 0.57
N ILE A 73 -13.01 -10.07 0.57
CA ILE A 73 -12.42 -9.37 -0.56
C ILE A 73 -10.91 -9.36 -0.39
N SER A 74 -10.18 -9.88 -1.37
CA SER A 74 -8.72 -9.81 -1.39
C SER A 74 -8.29 -8.65 -2.27
N ILE A 75 -7.54 -7.70 -1.73
CA ILE A 75 -6.93 -6.61 -2.51
C ILE A 75 -5.42 -6.83 -2.50
N GLY A 76 -4.83 -6.92 -3.69
CA GLY A 76 -3.41 -7.19 -3.80
C GLY A 76 -2.85 -6.92 -5.19
N ASN A 77 -1.64 -7.36 -5.43
CA ASN A 77 -0.96 -7.17 -6.72
C ASN A 77 -0.01 -8.33 -7.02
N VAL A 78 0.44 -8.43 -8.26
CA VAL A 78 1.40 -9.46 -8.71
C VAL A 78 2.85 -8.98 -8.59
N THR A 79 3.10 -7.68 -8.41
CA THR A 79 4.43 -7.07 -8.34
C THR A 79 4.81 -6.70 -6.92
N ALA A 80 6.08 -6.57 -6.62
CA ALA A 80 6.58 -5.88 -5.43
C ALA A 80 6.58 -4.36 -5.69
N GLY A 81 6.31 -3.56 -4.65
CA GLY A 81 6.32 -2.10 -4.71
C GLY A 81 4.98 -1.43 -4.46
N GLY A 82 4.97 -0.11 -4.53
CA GLY A 82 3.82 0.74 -4.21
C GLY A 82 2.83 0.88 -5.37
N THR A 83 1.96 -0.09 -5.56
CA THR A 83 0.91 -0.09 -6.60
C THR A 83 -0.35 0.69 -6.19
N GLY A 84 -0.37 1.31 -5.00
CA GLY A 84 -1.55 2.05 -4.53
C GLY A 84 -2.61 1.20 -3.84
N LYS A 85 -2.23 0.08 -3.20
CA LYS A 85 -3.16 -0.81 -2.49
C LYS A 85 -3.96 -0.09 -1.41
N THR A 86 -3.30 0.65 -0.54
CA THR A 86 -3.94 1.29 0.61
C THR A 86 -5.08 2.25 0.22
N PRO A 87 -4.93 3.16 -0.76
CA PRO A 87 -6.05 3.98 -1.22
C PRO A 87 -7.18 3.17 -1.88
N VAL A 88 -6.88 2.07 -2.59
CA VAL A 88 -7.93 1.18 -3.15
C VAL A 88 -8.63 0.41 -2.03
N THR A 89 -7.91 -0.07 -1.02
CA THR A 89 -8.51 -0.66 0.18
C THR A 89 -9.44 0.33 0.89
N GLU A 90 -9.03 1.59 0.98
CA GLU A 90 -9.84 2.65 1.59
C GLU A 90 -11.16 2.88 0.83
N ILE A 91 -11.13 2.99 -0.51
CA ILE A 91 -12.36 3.23 -1.29
C ILE A 91 -13.34 2.05 -1.20
N PHE A 92 -12.85 0.80 -1.22
CA PHE A 92 -13.68 -0.39 -1.01
C PHE A 92 -14.31 -0.39 0.39
N ALA A 93 -13.51 -0.18 1.43
CA ALA A 93 -13.97 -0.18 2.81
C ALA A 93 -15.02 0.90 3.05
N ARG A 94 -14.78 2.12 2.54
CA ARG A 94 -15.69 3.27 2.66
C ARG A 94 -17.02 3.01 1.95
N LYS A 95 -16.98 2.52 0.72
CA LYS A 95 -18.22 2.21 -0.03
C LYS A 95 -19.03 1.11 0.64
N LEU A 96 -18.39 0.03 1.05
CA LEU A 96 -19.08 -1.09 1.72
C LEU A 96 -19.66 -0.67 3.08
N ALA A 97 -18.96 0.16 3.85
CA ALA A 97 -19.46 0.69 5.10
C ALA A 97 -20.66 1.65 4.88
N ALA A 98 -20.61 2.47 3.82
CA ALA A 98 -21.73 3.35 3.43
C ALA A 98 -22.98 2.55 3.02
N GLU A 99 -22.82 1.36 2.45
CA GLU A 99 -23.89 0.41 2.13
C GLU A 99 -24.34 -0.42 3.37
N GLY A 100 -23.94 -0.03 4.57
CA GLY A 100 -24.34 -0.65 5.84
C GLY A 100 -23.63 -1.96 6.20
N ARG A 101 -22.52 -2.32 5.51
CA ARG A 101 -21.74 -3.50 5.86
C ARG A 101 -20.85 -3.22 7.06
N LYS A 102 -20.74 -4.19 7.95
CA LYS A 102 -19.76 -4.16 9.08
C LYS A 102 -18.44 -4.69 8.61
N VAL A 103 -17.57 -3.76 8.15
CA VAL A 103 -16.31 -4.08 7.48
C VAL A 103 -15.17 -4.21 8.47
N ALA A 104 -14.30 -5.22 8.26
CA ALA A 104 -12.99 -5.27 8.88
C ALA A 104 -11.88 -5.39 7.83
N ILE A 105 -10.83 -4.59 7.96
CA ILE A 105 -9.61 -4.71 7.17
C ILE A 105 -8.63 -5.60 7.93
N LEU A 106 -8.12 -6.63 7.24
CA LEU A 106 -7.14 -7.58 7.76
C LEU A 106 -5.76 -7.29 7.16
N SER A 107 -4.84 -6.77 7.95
CA SER A 107 -3.46 -6.47 7.53
C SER A 107 -2.44 -7.43 8.14
N ARG A 108 -1.26 -7.51 7.52
CA ARG A 108 -0.14 -8.37 7.99
C ARG A 108 0.60 -7.76 9.17
N GLY A 109 0.63 -6.42 9.27
CA GLY A 109 1.52 -5.72 10.19
C GLY A 109 2.97 -5.80 9.72
N TYR A 110 3.29 -5.06 8.68
CA TYR A 110 4.65 -4.98 8.14
C TYR A 110 5.59 -4.30 9.15
N ARG A 111 6.82 -4.86 9.34
CA ARG A 111 7.87 -4.36 10.25
C ARG A 111 7.53 -4.35 11.76
N ARG A 112 6.54 -5.10 12.20
CA ARG A 112 6.31 -5.32 13.64
C ARG A 112 7.54 -5.97 14.27
N LYS A 113 7.99 -5.48 15.45
CA LYS A 113 8.96 -6.18 16.30
C LYS A 113 8.31 -7.47 16.80
N GLU A 114 8.75 -8.61 16.29
CA GLU A 114 8.27 -9.92 16.75
C GLU A 114 9.34 -10.59 17.60
N ALA A 115 8.87 -11.44 18.51
CA ALA A 115 9.77 -12.33 19.23
C ALA A 115 10.56 -13.21 18.24
N PRO A 116 11.82 -13.49 18.49
CA PRO A 116 12.65 -14.36 17.66
C PRO A 116 11.97 -15.68 17.36
N TRP A 117 12.21 -16.27 16.18
CA TRP A 117 11.52 -17.48 15.71
C TRP A 117 11.70 -18.67 16.66
N TRP A 118 12.86 -18.77 17.33
CA TRP A 118 13.16 -19.82 18.31
C TRP A 118 12.31 -19.70 19.60
N VAL A 119 11.98 -18.48 20.07
CA VAL A 119 11.06 -18.27 21.19
C VAL A 119 9.66 -18.78 20.84
N ARG A 120 9.26 -18.61 19.57
CA ARG A 120 7.94 -19.04 19.07
C ARG A 120 7.83 -20.58 18.94
N LEU A 121 8.93 -21.30 18.79
CA LEU A 121 8.96 -22.75 18.76
C LEU A 121 8.65 -23.36 20.15
N PHE A 122 9.08 -22.69 21.21
CA PHE A 122 8.94 -23.16 22.58
C PHE A 122 7.76 -22.56 23.36
N THR A 123 7.19 -21.45 22.84
CA THR A 123 6.02 -20.80 23.44
C THR A 123 4.82 -20.95 22.50
N GLN A 124 3.88 -21.84 22.85
CA GLN A 124 2.54 -21.87 22.25
C GLN A 124 1.70 -20.68 22.75
N VAL A 125 2.26 -19.47 22.71
CA VAL A 125 1.50 -18.26 23.05
C VAL A 125 0.51 -18.04 21.92
N VAL A 126 -0.72 -18.44 22.13
CA VAL A 126 -1.87 -18.05 21.29
C VAL A 126 -2.07 -16.55 21.46
N THR A 127 -1.24 -15.77 20.81
CA THR A 127 -1.36 -14.30 20.84
C THR A 127 -2.67 -13.91 20.17
N LYS A 128 -3.49 -13.07 20.83
CA LYS A 128 -4.67 -12.48 20.20
C LYS A 128 -4.22 -11.60 19.01
N PRO A 129 -5.02 -11.49 17.93
CA PRO A 129 -4.77 -10.49 16.90
C PRO A 129 -4.70 -9.09 17.51
N LEU A 130 -3.90 -8.19 16.92
CA LEU A 130 -3.90 -6.79 17.32
C LEU A 130 -5.08 -6.09 16.67
N VAL A 131 -5.88 -5.42 17.48
CA VAL A 131 -6.99 -4.57 17.03
C VAL A 131 -6.48 -3.13 17.00
N VAL A 132 -6.20 -2.61 15.81
CA VAL A 132 -5.78 -1.21 15.62
C VAL A 132 -6.99 -0.28 15.71
N SER A 133 -8.14 -0.72 15.16
CA SER A 133 -9.43 -0.07 15.33
C SER A 133 -10.53 -1.12 15.51
N ASP A 134 -11.43 -0.88 16.43
CA ASP A 134 -12.66 -1.67 16.62
C ASP A 134 -13.83 -1.18 15.75
N GLY A 135 -13.57 -0.14 14.93
CA GLY A 135 -14.56 0.59 14.13
C GLY A 135 -15.12 1.83 14.82
N LYS A 136 -14.98 1.95 16.14
CA LYS A 136 -15.42 3.13 16.90
C LYS A 136 -14.23 3.98 17.34
N HIS A 137 -13.18 3.32 17.80
CA HIS A 137 -11.98 3.96 18.34
C HIS A 137 -10.72 3.39 17.68
N VAL A 138 -9.72 4.25 17.49
CA VAL A 138 -8.37 3.83 17.16
C VAL A 138 -7.66 3.48 18.47
N LEU A 139 -7.32 2.20 18.64
CA LEU A 139 -6.85 1.63 19.90
C LEU A 139 -5.33 1.53 20.01
N LEU A 140 -4.63 1.55 18.86
CA LEU A 140 -3.17 1.41 18.78
C LEU A 140 -2.59 2.49 17.90
N ASP A 141 -1.36 2.88 18.21
CA ASP A 141 -0.56 3.81 17.41
C ASP A 141 0.12 3.14 16.20
N SER A 142 0.79 3.93 15.37
CA SER A 142 1.55 3.45 14.21
C SER A 142 2.76 2.59 14.59
N ALA A 143 3.35 2.80 15.78
CA ALA A 143 4.50 2.04 16.24
C ALA A 143 4.14 0.58 16.57
N THR A 144 2.95 0.38 17.17
CA THR A 144 2.45 -0.93 17.59
C THR A 144 1.65 -1.61 16.47
N GLY A 145 0.73 -0.88 15.83
CA GLY A 145 -0.17 -1.40 14.82
C GLY A 145 0.44 -1.50 13.42
N GLY A 146 1.45 -0.67 13.14
CA GLY A 146 2.04 -0.48 11.82
C GLY A 146 1.47 0.76 11.11
N ASP A 147 2.28 1.38 10.25
CA ASP A 147 1.94 2.67 9.60
C ASP A 147 0.67 2.58 8.74
N GLU A 148 0.59 1.61 7.83
CA GLU A 148 -0.56 1.45 6.92
C GLU A 148 -1.85 1.05 7.66
N PRO A 149 -1.87 0.08 8.60
CA PRO A 149 -3.05 -0.20 9.41
C PRO A 149 -3.52 0.99 10.24
N TYR A 150 -2.60 1.74 10.83
CA TYR A 150 -2.96 2.95 11.60
C TYR A 150 -3.56 4.04 10.70
N MET A 151 -2.97 4.25 9.49
CA MET A 151 -3.49 5.20 8.52
C MET A 151 -4.91 4.82 8.08
N LEU A 152 -5.15 3.55 7.74
CA LEU A 152 -6.49 3.05 7.41
C LEU A 152 -7.48 3.23 8.55
N ALA A 153 -7.09 2.91 9.79
CA ALA A 153 -7.92 3.10 10.98
C ALA A 153 -8.29 4.57 11.21
N SER A 154 -7.33 5.48 11.00
CA SER A 154 -7.54 6.92 11.17
C SER A 154 -8.45 7.54 10.08
N ASN A 155 -8.44 6.96 8.87
CA ASN A 155 -9.19 7.47 7.71
C ASN A 155 -10.59 6.88 7.57
N LEU A 156 -10.88 5.77 8.27
CA LEU A 156 -12.08 4.97 8.10
C LEU A 156 -12.85 4.79 9.42
N PRO A 157 -13.47 5.87 9.95
CA PRO A 157 -14.42 5.71 11.05
C PRO A 157 -15.52 4.71 10.65
N GLY A 158 -15.87 3.80 11.56
CA GLY A 158 -16.86 2.76 11.30
C GLY A 158 -16.26 1.44 10.76
N VAL A 159 -14.97 1.40 10.41
CA VAL A 159 -14.29 0.20 9.90
C VAL A 159 -13.29 -0.33 10.92
N ALA A 160 -13.39 -1.63 11.23
CA ALA A 160 -12.42 -2.28 12.10
C ALA A 160 -11.12 -2.55 11.34
N VAL A 161 -9.96 -2.46 12.01
CA VAL A 161 -8.65 -2.79 11.44
C VAL A 161 -7.94 -3.76 12.37
N VAL A 162 -7.68 -4.97 11.87
CA VAL A 162 -7.11 -6.08 12.65
C VAL A 162 -5.81 -6.57 12.00
N VAL A 163 -4.77 -6.70 12.81
CA VAL A 163 -3.43 -7.08 12.37
C VAL A 163 -3.03 -8.44 12.93
N ASP A 164 -2.77 -9.39 12.04
CA ASP A 164 -2.16 -10.68 12.36
C ASP A 164 -1.55 -11.30 11.10
N ARG A 165 -0.46 -12.04 11.22
CA ARG A 165 0.08 -12.83 10.09
C ARG A 165 -0.87 -13.94 9.66
N ASP A 166 -1.61 -14.54 10.58
CA ASP A 166 -2.67 -15.50 10.27
C ASP A 166 -4.00 -14.76 10.10
N ARG A 167 -4.33 -14.39 8.82
CA ARG A 167 -5.57 -13.71 8.48
C ARG A 167 -6.82 -14.56 8.75
N VAL A 168 -6.69 -15.90 8.80
CA VAL A 168 -7.82 -16.76 9.21
C VAL A 168 -8.16 -16.51 10.69
N LYS A 169 -7.14 -16.41 11.55
CA LYS A 169 -7.30 -16.08 12.97
C LYS A 169 -7.86 -14.66 13.14
N ALA A 170 -7.28 -13.68 12.43
CA ALA A 170 -7.76 -12.28 12.43
C ALA A 170 -9.21 -12.17 11.96
N GLY A 171 -9.56 -12.86 10.88
CA GLY A 171 -10.94 -12.89 10.35
C GLY A 171 -11.94 -13.51 11.32
N ARG A 172 -11.61 -14.65 11.93
CA ARG A 172 -12.45 -15.25 12.97
C ARG A 172 -12.66 -14.33 14.17
N TYR A 173 -11.62 -13.59 14.55
CA TYR A 173 -11.71 -12.60 15.62
C TYR A 173 -12.63 -11.44 15.24
N ALA A 174 -12.46 -10.88 14.04
CA ALA A 174 -13.29 -9.79 13.52
C ALA A 174 -14.78 -10.19 13.47
N ILE A 175 -15.08 -11.41 13.03
CA ILE A 175 -16.46 -11.95 13.00
C ILE A 175 -17.01 -12.10 14.42
N LYS A 176 -16.29 -12.86 15.28
CA LYS A 176 -16.83 -13.29 16.58
C LYS A 176 -16.83 -12.19 17.65
N ARG A 177 -15.87 -11.26 17.60
CA ARG A 177 -15.66 -10.25 18.65
C ARG A 177 -16.09 -8.85 18.24
N LEU A 178 -15.97 -8.52 16.94
CA LEU A 178 -16.32 -7.20 16.42
C LEU A 178 -17.63 -7.23 15.62
N GLY A 179 -18.21 -8.41 15.39
CA GLY A 179 -19.47 -8.57 14.68
C GLY A 179 -19.40 -8.20 13.19
N CYS A 180 -18.21 -8.28 12.58
CA CYS A 180 -18.02 -7.93 11.18
C CYS A 180 -18.62 -9.01 10.26
N ASP A 181 -19.23 -8.57 9.16
CA ASP A 181 -19.86 -9.41 8.13
C ASP A 181 -19.14 -9.35 6.78
N THR A 182 -18.14 -8.50 6.67
CA THR A 182 -17.34 -8.32 5.46
C THR A 182 -15.88 -8.10 5.82
N LEU A 183 -14.99 -8.85 5.19
CA LEU A 183 -13.54 -8.74 5.40
C LEU A 183 -12.84 -8.25 4.14
N ILE A 184 -11.91 -7.33 4.28
CA ILE A 184 -10.99 -6.90 3.23
C ILE A 184 -9.58 -7.31 3.65
N LEU A 185 -8.91 -8.12 2.81
CA LEU A 185 -7.50 -8.44 3.01
C LEU A 185 -6.64 -7.39 2.30
N ASP A 186 -5.93 -6.61 3.07
CA ASP A 186 -4.87 -5.76 2.57
C ASP A 186 -3.63 -6.61 2.24
N ASP A 187 -3.13 -6.49 1.01
CA ASP A 187 -2.10 -7.35 0.42
C ASP A 187 -2.46 -8.85 0.48
N GLY A 188 -3.69 -9.18 0.03
CA GLY A 188 -4.28 -10.50 0.15
C GLY A 188 -3.97 -11.48 -0.98
N PHE A 189 -3.56 -11.04 -2.18
CA PHE A 189 -3.49 -11.87 -3.40
C PHE A 189 -2.62 -13.13 -3.24
N GLN A 190 -1.53 -13.06 -2.48
CA GLN A 190 -0.66 -14.21 -2.16
C GLN A 190 -1.18 -15.06 -1.00
N TYR A 191 -2.20 -14.62 -0.25
CA TYR A 191 -2.68 -15.30 0.96
C TYR A 191 -3.81 -16.28 0.65
N GLN A 192 -3.48 -17.42 0.03
CA GLN A 192 -4.45 -18.43 -0.43
C GLN A 192 -5.03 -19.31 0.70
N LYS A 193 -4.51 -19.21 1.94
CA LYS A 193 -5.02 -19.97 3.09
C LYS A 193 -6.48 -19.60 3.45
N LEU A 194 -6.88 -18.35 3.27
CA LEU A 194 -8.25 -17.88 3.40
C LEU A 194 -8.96 -17.96 2.05
N LYS A 195 -10.19 -18.51 2.01
CA LYS A 195 -10.99 -18.52 0.77
C LYS A 195 -11.51 -17.10 0.52
N HIS A 196 -11.22 -16.56 -0.65
CA HIS A 196 -11.70 -15.24 -1.07
C HIS A 196 -13.00 -15.39 -1.86
N SER A 197 -13.92 -14.44 -1.68
CA SER A 197 -15.16 -14.31 -2.46
C SER A 197 -14.94 -13.49 -3.71
N ILE A 198 -14.03 -12.49 -3.62
CA ILE A 198 -13.66 -11.58 -4.71
C ILE A 198 -12.16 -11.31 -4.62
N GLU A 199 -11.49 -11.39 -5.77
CA GLU A 199 -10.08 -11.05 -5.95
C GLU A 199 -9.93 -9.74 -6.72
N VAL A 200 -9.43 -8.71 -6.05
CA VAL A 200 -9.10 -7.41 -6.62
C VAL A 200 -7.59 -7.34 -6.83
N VAL A 201 -7.15 -7.11 -8.07
CA VAL A 201 -5.73 -7.05 -8.40
C VAL A 201 -5.37 -5.68 -8.96
N LEU A 202 -4.31 -5.08 -8.42
CA LEU A 202 -3.80 -3.80 -8.88
C LEU A 202 -2.66 -3.98 -9.86
N VAL A 203 -2.69 -3.18 -10.93
CA VAL A 203 -1.65 -3.07 -11.95
C VAL A 203 -1.24 -1.61 -12.07
N ASP A 204 0.04 -1.31 -11.87
CA ASP A 204 0.57 0.06 -11.99
C ASP A 204 0.74 0.41 -13.48
N ALA A 205 0.02 1.41 -13.99
CA ALA A 205 0.08 1.80 -15.39
C ALA A 205 1.47 2.28 -15.83
N THR A 206 2.26 2.82 -14.90
CA THR A 206 3.60 3.34 -15.21
C THR A 206 4.65 2.23 -15.37
N ASN A 207 4.44 1.09 -14.73
CA ASN A 207 5.33 -0.08 -14.83
C ASN A 207 4.55 -1.37 -14.49
N PRO A 208 3.71 -1.87 -15.39
CA PRO A 208 2.72 -2.92 -15.10
C PRO A 208 3.32 -4.20 -14.51
N PHE A 209 4.40 -4.66 -15.09
CA PHE A 209 5.03 -5.96 -14.73
C PHE A 209 6.55 -5.88 -14.61
N GLY A 210 7.12 -4.67 -14.52
CA GLY A 210 8.55 -4.45 -14.46
C GLY A 210 9.27 -5.05 -15.68
N ASN A 211 10.42 -5.67 -15.43
CA ASN A 211 11.17 -6.38 -16.45
C ASN A 211 10.58 -7.77 -16.81
N GLY A 212 9.41 -8.14 -16.27
CA GLY A 212 8.76 -9.44 -16.52
C GLY A 212 9.38 -10.62 -15.77
N GLN A 213 10.37 -10.40 -14.91
CA GLN A 213 11.04 -11.46 -14.15
C GLN A 213 10.48 -11.54 -12.72
N MET A 214 10.53 -12.77 -12.19
CA MET A 214 10.19 -13.00 -10.77
C MET A 214 11.29 -12.45 -9.84
N LEU A 215 10.94 -12.21 -8.58
CA LEU A 215 11.92 -11.93 -7.53
C LEU A 215 12.97 -13.05 -7.45
N PRO A 216 14.25 -12.78 -7.19
CA PRO A 216 14.86 -11.44 -6.98
C PRO A 216 15.38 -10.76 -8.27
N ARG A 217 15.30 -11.40 -9.47
CA ARG A 217 15.78 -10.82 -10.73
C ARG A 217 14.89 -9.68 -11.24
N GLY A 218 13.63 -9.68 -10.88
CA GLY A 218 12.63 -8.68 -11.24
C GLY A 218 11.71 -8.35 -10.07
N VAL A 219 10.57 -7.75 -10.37
CA VAL A 219 9.61 -7.27 -9.36
C VAL A 219 8.41 -8.19 -9.17
N LEU A 220 8.28 -9.27 -9.94
CA LEU A 220 7.12 -10.14 -9.86
C LEU A 220 7.15 -11.03 -8.60
N ARG A 221 6.10 -10.97 -7.80
CA ARG A 221 5.82 -11.85 -6.64
C ARG A 221 5.09 -13.12 -7.07
N GLU A 222 4.33 -13.03 -8.17
CA GLU A 222 3.63 -14.14 -8.80
C GLU A 222 3.71 -14.00 -10.34
N PRO A 223 3.66 -15.11 -11.09
CA PRO A 223 3.62 -15.03 -12.55
C PRO A 223 2.42 -14.21 -13.05
N VAL A 224 2.61 -13.39 -14.08
CA VAL A 224 1.57 -12.52 -14.64
C VAL A 224 0.30 -13.30 -15.02
N ARG A 225 0.45 -14.56 -15.49
CA ARG A 225 -0.69 -15.46 -15.78
C ARG A 225 -1.62 -15.68 -14.59
N HIS A 226 -1.22 -15.38 -13.35
CA HIS A 226 -2.09 -15.46 -12.17
C HIS A 226 -3.11 -14.33 -12.10
N LEU A 227 -3.01 -13.29 -12.95
CA LEU A 227 -4.08 -12.30 -13.16
C LEU A 227 -5.41 -12.94 -13.53
N LYS A 228 -5.41 -14.13 -14.12
CA LYS A 228 -6.65 -14.90 -14.42
C LYS A 228 -7.51 -15.19 -13.19
N ARG A 229 -7.00 -15.04 -11.97
CA ARG A 229 -7.77 -15.21 -10.73
C ARG A 229 -8.58 -13.97 -10.37
N ALA A 230 -8.21 -12.81 -10.92
CA ALA A 230 -8.85 -11.56 -10.59
C ALA A 230 -10.29 -11.52 -11.12
N ASP A 231 -11.21 -11.07 -10.27
CA ASP A 231 -12.58 -10.71 -10.64
C ASP A 231 -12.63 -9.27 -11.16
N ILE A 232 -11.79 -8.41 -10.60
CA ILE A 232 -11.64 -7.01 -10.99
C ILE A 232 -10.16 -6.59 -10.96
N ILE A 233 -9.74 -5.81 -11.95
CA ILE A 233 -8.39 -5.29 -12.08
C ILE A 233 -8.43 -3.76 -12.05
N PHE A 234 -7.74 -3.18 -11.05
CA PHE A 234 -7.53 -1.76 -10.97
C PHE A 234 -6.20 -1.41 -11.67
N ILE A 235 -6.29 -0.68 -12.79
CA ILE A 235 -5.12 -0.05 -13.40
C ILE A 235 -4.94 1.28 -12.69
N THR A 236 -3.87 1.40 -11.91
CA THR A 236 -3.60 2.56 -11.04
C THR A 236 -2.54 3.48 -11.66
N LYS A 237 -2.49 4.73 -11.20
CA LYS A 237 -1.57 5.76 -11.68
C LYS A 237 -1.72 6.05 -13.18
N CYS A 238 -2.95 5.96 -13.68
CA CYS A 238 -3.25 6.28 -15.07
C CYS A 238 -2.96 7.76 -15.36
N ARG A 239 -2.18 7.99 -16.40
CA ARG A 239 -1.89 9.34 -16.93
C ARG A 239 -2.00 9.27 -18.46
N GLY A 240 -3.05 9.90 -18.99
CA GLY A 240 -3.36 9.80 -20.42
C GLY A 240 -3.86 8.42 -20.85
N ASP A 241 -3.57 8.03 -22.09
CA ASP A 241 -4.02 6.75 -22.64
C ASP A 241 -3.30 5.55 -22.03
N VAL A 242 -4.06 4.58 -21.54
CA VAL A 242 -3.58 3.34 -20.95
C VAL A 242 -4.04 2.09 -21.73
N SER A 243 -4.49 2.27 -22.98
CA SER A 243 -4.98 1.19 -23.86
C SER A 243 -3.98 0.04 -23.95
N ALA A 244 -2.70 0.34 -24.14
CA ALA A 244 -1.64 -0.66 -24.22
C ALA A 244 -1.53 -1.52 -22.95
N VAL A 245 -1.71 -0.91 -21.78
CA VAL A 245 -1.70 -1.65 -20.50
C VAL A 245 -2.96 -2.50 -20.36
N ARG A 246 -4.10 -1.97 -20.76
CA ARG A 246 -5.36 -2.72 -20.80
C ARG A 246 -5.25 -3.96 -21.71
N ASP A 247 -4.70 -3.79 -22.91
CA ASP A 247 -4.50 -4.87 -23.87
C ASP A 247 -3.52 -5.92 -23.32
N GLU A 248 -2.45 -5.49 -22.66
CA GLU A 248 -1.51 -6.43 -22.03
C GLU A 248 -2.19 -7.20 -20.90
N VAL A 249 -2.99 -6.58 -20.07
CA VAL A 249 -3.79 -7.25 -19.02
C VAL A 249 -4.78 -8.23 -19.63
N ARG A 250 -5.47 -7.86 -20.71
CA ARG A 250 -6.45 -8.71 -21.42
C ARG A 250 -5.84 -9.99 -22.01
N LYS A 251 -4.54 -10.03 -22.31
CA LYS A 251 -3.85 -11.26 -22.71
C LYS A 251 -3.91 -12.34 -21.62
N TYR A 252 -3.96 -11.94 -20.35
CA TYR A 252 -3.94 -12.85 -19.21
C TYR A 252 -5.30 -13.05 -18.54
N ASN A 253 -6.18 -12.04 -18.60
CA ASN A 253 -7.54 -12.10 -18.07
C ASN A 253 -8.53 -11.41 -19.00
N LYS A 254 -9.37 -12.21 -19.63
CA LYS A 254 -10.36 -11.75 -20.62
C LYS A 254 -11.69 -11.32 -19.97
N THR A 255 -11.95 -11.75 -18.74
CA THR A 255 -13.28 -11.65 -18.10
C THR A 255 -13.33 -10.67 -16.92
N ALA A 256 -12.19 -10.36 -16.29
CA ALA A 256 -12.17 -9.42 -15.17
C ALA A 256 -12.71 -8.05 -15.58
N GLU A 257 -13.49 -7.43 -14.71
CA GLU A 257 -13.81 -6.01 -14.84
C GLU A 257 -12.54 -5.17 -14.74
N ILE A 258 -12.42 -4.11 -15.54
CA ILE A 258 -11.27 -3.19 -15.47
C ILE A 258 -11.75 -1.83 -14.99
N VAL A 259 -11.07 -1.32 -13.98
CA VAL A 259 -11.25 0.04 -13.45
C VAL A 259 -9.94 0.78 -13.61
N GLU A 260 -9.97 1.93 -14.26
CA GLU A 260 -8.83 2.82 -14.41
C GLU A 260 -8.91 3.95 -13.39
N CYS A 261 -7.83 4.18 -12.68
CA CYS A 261 -7.83 5.17 -11.62
C CYS A 261 -6.47 5.87 -11.47
N ASN A 262 -6.51 7.04 -10.86
CA ASN A 262 -5.32 7.81 -10.51
C ASN A 262 -5.31 8.14 -9.02
N HIS A 263 -4.12 8.51 -8.54
CA HIS A 263 -3.93 9.04 -7.20
C HIS A 263 -3.99 10.56 -7.30
N THR A 264 -5.04 11.15 -6.75
CA THR A 264 -5.28 12.58 -6.84
C THR A 264 -5.20 13.23 -5.47
N PRO A 265 -4.47 14.32 -5.30
CA PRO A 265 -4.54 15.14 -4.10
C PRO A 265 -5.99 15.52 -3.80
N LYS A 266 -6.41 15.38 -2.53
CA LYS A 266 -7.80 15.67 -2.13
C LYS A 266 -7.89 16.88 -1.22
N ALA A 267 -7.03 16.96 -0.23
CA ALA A 267 -7.02 18.00 0.78
C ALA A 267 -5.66 18.04 1.48
N LEU A 268 -5.42 19.08 2.23
CA LEU A 268 -4.39 19.12 3.26
C LEU A 268 -5.04 18.85 4.60
N ARG A 269 -4.30 18.20 5.51
CA ARG A 269 -4.73 18.05 6.90
C ARG A 269 -3.60 18.40 7.85
N ASP A 270 -3.95 19.06 8.93
CA ASP A 270 -3.01 19.24 10.04
C ASP A 270 -2.68 17.89 10.69
N VAL A 271 -1.40 17.68 10.98
CA VAL A 271 -0.88 16.39 11.48
C VAL A 271 -1.50 16.03 12.84
N TRP A 272 -1.72 17.01 13.72
CA TRP A 272 -2.15 16.78 15.11
C TRP A 272 -3.62 17.10 15.35
N SER A 273 -4.09 18.29 14.91
CA SER A 273 -5.50 18.72 15.08
C SER A 273 -6.46 17.99 14.14
N ARG A 274 -5.95 17.45 13.03
CA ARG A 274 -6.73 16.84 11.95
C ARG A 274 -7.65 17.81 11.20
N GLU A 275 -7.49 19.10 11.43
CA GLU A 275 -8.18 20.15 10.68
C GLU A 275 -7.88 20.01 9.18
N GLU A 276 -8.91 20.11 8.35
CA GLU A 276 -8.80 19.93 6.90
C GLU A 276 -8.78 21.29 6.20
N TYR A 277 -7.86 21.46 5.25
CA TYR A 277 -7.71 22.64 4.42
C TYR A 277 -7.91 22.25 2.95
N PRO A 278 -8.57 23.11 2.13
CA PRO A 278 -8.71 22.87 0.70
C PRO A 278 -7.35 22.98 0.02
N LEU A 279 -7.20 22.34 -1.16
CA LEU A 279 -5.95 22.39 -1.92
C LEU A 279 -5.57 23.81 -2.35
N SER A 280 -6.56 24.66 -2.60
CA SER A 280 -6.36 26.09 -2.92
C SER A 280 -5.62 26.85 -1.82
N TRP A 281 -5.58 26.34 -0.57
CA TRP A 281 -4.76 26.92 0.48
C TRP A 281 -3.26 26.99 0.11
N LEU A 282 -2.78 26.09 -0.79
CA LEU A 282 -1.39 26.09 -1.23
C LEU A 282 -1.05 27.21 -2.25
N GLU A 283 -2.05 27.80 -2.87
CA GLU A 283 -1.82 28.82 -3.92
C GLU A 283 -1.07 30.02 -3.36
N GLY A 284 0.11 30.27 -3.92
CA GLY A 284 1.00 31.36 -3.50
C GLY A 284 1.70 31.16 -2.16
N LYS A 285 1.38 30.11 -1.39
CA LYS A 285 1.99 29.81 -0.09
C LYS A 285 3.43 29.35 -0.22
N THR A 286 4.27 29.84 0.66
CA THR A 286 5.65 29.39 0.80
C THR A 286 5.70 28.19 1.74
N THR A 287 6.21 27.06 1.28
CA THR A 287 6.21 25.81 2.06
C THR A 287 7.59 25.18 2.14
N CYS A 288 7.87 24.53 3.24
CA CYS A 288 8.96 23.58 3.40
C CYS A 288 8.39 22.16 3.32
N THR A 289 9.20 21.18 2.91
CA THR A 289 8.75 19.79 2.84
C THR A 289 9.65 18.87 3.64
N LEU A 290 9.04 17.86 4.28
CA LEU A 290 9.73 16.75 4.91
C LEU A 290 9.11 15.45 4.42
N SER A 291 9.93 14.50 3.93
CA SER A 291 9.42 13.23 3.44
C SER A 291 10.43 12.09 3.56
N GLY A 292 9.93 10.90 3.97
CA GLY A 292 10.63 9.63 4.02
C GLY A 292 9.90 8.57 3.20
N ILE A 293 9.79 8.81 1.89
CA ILE A 293 9.09 7.94 0.92
C ILE A 293 9.98 7.66 -0.28
N ALA A 294 9.66 6.61 -1.04
CA ALA A 294 10.41 6.18 -2.23
C ALA A 294 10.50 7.23 -3.35
N SER A 295 9.55 8.18 -3.45
CA SER A 295 9.54 9.22 -4.50
C SER A 295 9.34 10.64 -3.94
N PRO A 296 10.35 11.21 -3.23
CA PRO A 296 10.24 12.55 -2.65
C PRO A 296 9.98 13.63 -3.68
N LYS A 297 10.68 13.59 -4.82
CA LYS A 297 10.54 14.58 -5.90
C LYS A 297 9.13 14.59 -6.49
N GLY A 298 8.47 13.42 -6.59
CA GLY A 298 7.09 13.33 -7.05
C GLY A 298 6.13 14.08 -6.14
N PHE A 299 6.30 13.93 -4.82
CA PHE A 299 5.54 14.66 -3.81
C PHE A 299 5.77 16.18 -3.89
N GLU A 300 7.04 16.62 -3.92
CA GLU A 300 7.40 18.04 -4.04
C GLU A 300 6.83 18.67 -5.31
N ASN A 301 6.89 17.96 -6.44
CA ASN A 301 6.30 18.43 -7.70
C ASN A 301 4.78 18.54 -7.63
N SER A 302 4.12 17.60 -6.92
CA SER A 302 2.67 17.71 -6.71
C SER A 302 2.30 18.99 -5.96
N LEU A 303 3.07 19.37 -4.92
CA LEU A 303 2.83 20.63 -4.20
C LEU A 303 3.05 21.86 -5.10
N ARG A 304 4.10 21.85 -5.94
CA ARG A 304 4.35 22.95 -6.90
C ARG A 304 3.23 23.10 -7.93
N HIS A 305 2.70 21.98 -8.43
CA HIS A 305 1.54 22.00 -9.35
C HIS A 305 0.26 22.50 -8.67
N LEU A 306 0.15 22.37 -7.35
CA LEU A 306 -0.93 22.93 -6.55
C LEU A 306 -0.69 24.39 -6.13
N GLY A 307 0.33 25.06 -6.72
CA GLY A 307 0.59 26.48 -6.52
C GLY A 307 1.51 26.83 -5.35
N ALA A 308 2.08 25.83 -4.63
CA ALA A 308 2.99 26.08 -3.53
C ALA A 308 4.40 26.48 -4.00
N LYS A 309 5.01 27.45 -3.31
CA LYS A 309 6.42 27.81 -3.45
C LYS A 309 7.25 26.97 -2.49
N VAL A 310 7.76 25.82 -2.95
CA VAL A 310 8.57 24.92 -2.12
C VAL A 310 10.00 25.45 -2.04
N VAL A 311 10.39 26.00 -0.88
CA VAL A 311 11.69 26.69 -0.65
C VAL A 311 12.75 25.80 -0.02
N TRP A 312 12.36 24.77 0.74
CA TRP A 312 13.27 23.84 1.37
C TRP A 312 12.68 22.42 1.40
N CYS A 313 13.54 21.41 1.27
CA CYS A 313 13.14 20.02 1.23
C CYS A 313 14.09 19.19 2.10
N GLU A 314 13.55 18.55 3.14
CA GLU A 314 14.26 17.55 3.93
C GLU A 314 13.80 16.15 3.52
N ARG A 315 14.75 15.28 3.22
CA ARG A 315 14.47 13.95 2.68
C ARG A 315 15.15 12.88 3.52
N TYR A 316 14.37 11.93 3.99
CA TYR A 316 14.82 10.77 4.75
C TYR A 316 14.67 9.48 3.92
N ALA A 317 15.27 8.41 4.41
CA ALA A 317 15.09 7.08 3.82
C ALA A 317 13.61 6.63 3.90
N ASP A 318 13.17 5.79 2.96
CA ASP A 318 11.80 5.26 2.98
C ASP A 318 11.52 4.51 4.28
N HIS A 319 10.37 4.80 4.88
CA HIS A 319 9.94 4.30 6.18
C HIS A 319 10.78 4.78 7.38
N HIS A 320 11.45 5.93 7.28
CA HIS A 320 12.17 6.53 8.42
C HIS A 320 11.24 6.71 9.63
N ARG A 321 11.76 6.46 10.82
CA ARG A 321 11.09 6.72 12.11
C ARG A 321 11.64 8.02 12.66
N TYR A 322 10.81 9.03 12.69
CA TYR A 322 11.19 10.36 13.14
C TYR A 322 11.27 10.44 14.65
N ASP A 323 12.33 11.04 15.18
CA ASP A 323 12.40 11.46 16.57
C ASP A 323 11.90 12.91 16.74
N SER A 324 11.70 13.31 18.00
CA SER A 324 11.16 14.65 18.30
C SER A 324 12.11 15.76 17.88
N SER A 325 13.43 15.54 17.92
CA SER A 325 14.44 16.54 17.56
C SER A 325 14.46 16.80 16.06
N GLU A 326 14.29 15.77 15.23
CA GLU A 326 14.22 15.90 13.76
C GLU A 326 13.01 16.71 13.31
N ILE A 327 11.85 16.45 13.92
CA ILE A 327 10.62 17.19 13.58
C ILE A 327 10.69 18.64 14.09
N LEU A 328 11.18 18.86 15.32
CA LEU A 328 11.38 20.21 15.85
C LEU A 328 12.38 21.00 15.01
N TYR A 329 13.49 20.39 14.59
CA TYR A 329 14.43 21.02 13.67
C TYR A 329 13.75 21.46 12.37
N ALA A 330 12.96 20.59 11.75
CA ALA A 330 12.25 20.91 10.50
C ALA A 330 11.22 22.04 10.70
N LEU A 331 10.46 22.02 11.81
CA LEU A 331 9.48 23.05 12.15
C LEU A 331 10.16 24.41 12.40
N ASN A 332 11.22 24.46 13.21
CA ASN A 332 11.96 25.68 13.48
C ASN A 332 12.60 26.21 12.20
N ARG A 333 13.21 25.34 11.39
CA ARG A 333 13.77 25.72 10.09
C ARG A 333 12.74 26.32 9.15
N THR A 334 11.50 25.79 9.18
CA THR A 334 10.36 26.32 8.42
C THR A 334 9.99 27.72 8.89
N ALA A 335 9.95 27.94 10.21
CA ALA A 335 9.71 29.25 10.82
C ALA A 335 10.79 30.27 10.46
N ASP A 336 12.08 29.89 10.61
CA ASP A 336 13.23 30.74 10.30
C ASP A 336 13.25 31.20 8.84
N MET A 337 12.71 30.40 7.94
CA MET A 337 12.58 30.72 6.51
C MET A 337 11.34 31.58 6.21
N GLY A 338 10.54 31.91 7.20
CA GLY A 338 9.29 32.65 7.01
C GLY A 338 8.26 31.89 6.15
N ALA A 339 8.33 30.55 6.12
CA ALA A 339 7.40 29.74 5.35
C ALA A 339 6.08 29.54 6.11
N ASP A 340 4.98 29.45 5.36
CA ASP A 340 3.61 29.34 5.90
C ASP A 340 3.35 27.98 6.57
N ALA A 341 3.99 26.91 6.08
CA ALA A 341 3.83 25.56 6.63
C ALA A 341 4.99 24.61 6.29
N LEU A 342 5.17 23.62 7.17
CA LEU A 342 5.86 22.37 6.85
C LEU A 342 4.84 21.39 6.27
N VAL A 343 5.09 20.88 5.05
CA VAL A 343 4.19 19.93 4.41
C VAL A 343 4.87 18.57 4.28
N THR A 344 4.15 17.52 4.67
CA THR A 344 4.64 16.13 4.63
C THR A 344 3.66 15.22 3.88
N THR A 345 3.99 13.94 3.77
CA THR A 345 3.07 12.94 3.22
C THR A 345 2.21 12.32 4.33
N GLU A 346 1.05 11.79 3.98
CA GLU A 346 0.19 11.08 4.93
C GLU A 346 0.91 9.89 5.60
N LYS A 347 1.78 9.18 4.84
CA LYS A 347 2.59 8.07 5.36
C LYS A 347 3.63 8.52 6.38
N ASP A 348 4.18 9.71 6.23
CA ASP A 348 5.15 10.26 7.18
C ASP A 348 4.44 10.82 8.41
N ALA A 349 3.34 11.54 8.22
CA ALA A 349 2.56 12.17 9.29
C ALA A 349 2.16 11.18 10.40
N VAL A 350 1.84 9.92 10.06
CA VAL A 350 1.46 8.89 11.05
C VAL A 350 2.63 8.42 11.93
N ARG A 351 3.87 8.79 11.57
CA ARG A 351 5.11 8.46 12.31
C ARG A 351 5.62 9.62 13.14
N PHE A 352 5.00 10.81 13.01
CA PHE A 352 5.44 11.98 13.76
C PHE A 352 5.07 11.84 15.23
N PRO A 353 5.98 12.23 16.13
CA PRO A 353 5.66 12.36 17.54
C PRO A 353 4.58 13.44 17.74
N ARG A 354 3.87 13.38 18.86
CA ARG A 354 2.86 14.40 19.19
C ARG A 354 3.53 15.63 19.79
N PHE A 355 3.08 16.80 19.33
CA PHE A 355 3.41 18.11 19.90
C PHE A 355 2.10 18.82 20.28
N GLU A 356 2.11 19.51 21.41
CA GLU A 356 0.98 20.32 21.87
C GLU A 356 0.91 21.65 21.12
N THR A 357 2.08 22.24 20.84
CA THR A 357 2.22 23.50 20.12
C THR A 357 3.37 23.42 19.13
N THR A 358 3.22 24.10 18.01
CA THR A 358 4.25 24.18 16.96
C THR A 358 4.42 25.60 16.46
N PRO A 359 5.64 26.03 16.08
CA PRO A 359 5.90 27.39 15.62
C PRO A 359 5.23 27.71 14.29
N VAL A 360 4.93 26.69 13.47
CA VAL A 360 4.28 26.80 12.16
C VAL A 360 3.30 25.65 11.98
N LYS A 361 2.36 25.79 11.04
CA LYS A 361 1.47 24.69 10.65
C LYS A 361 2.27 23.53 10.10
N CYS A 362 1.89 22.30 10.50
CA CYS A 362 2.43 21.07 9.97
C CYS A 362 1.31 20.29 9.28
N LEU A 363 1.33 20.28 7.95
CA LEU A 363 0.25 19.74 7.15
C LEU A 363 0.72 18.49 6.40
N TYR A 364 -0.18 17.56 6.14
CA TYR A 364 0.09 16.48 5.19
C TYR A 364 -0.87 16.52 4.02
N LEU A 365 -0.35 16.13 2.84
CA LEU A 365 -1.14 16.02 1.62
C LEU A 365 -1.86 14.68 1.61
N ARG A 366 -3.19 14.72 1.65
CA ARG A 366 -4.03 13.55 1.53
C ARG A 366 -4.26 13.19 0.08
N ILE A 367 -4.07 11.91 -0.23
CA ILE A 367 -4.27 11.34 -1.56
C ILE A 367 -5.51 10.43 -1.53
N ALA A 368 -6.35 10.54 -2.53
CA ALA A 368 -7.49 9.65 -2.75
C ALA A 368 -7.40 8.99 -4.14
N ILE A 369 -8.17 7.93 -4.33
CA ILE A 369 -8.40 7.33 -5.65
C ILE A 369 -9.48 8.13 -6.36
N GLU A 370 -9.18 8.53 -7.59
CA GLU A 370 -10.12 9.04 -8.56
C GLU A 370 -10.30 7.99 -9.66
N ILE A 371 -11.52 7.50 -9.81
CA ILE A 371 -11.85 6.54 -10.88
C ILE A 371 -12.07 7.34 -12.16
N LEU A 372 -11.26 7.04 -13.18
CA LEU A 372 -11.29 7.68 -14.49
C LEU A 372 -12.20 6.93 -15.46
N SER A 373 -12.26 5.60 -15.32
CA SER A 373 -13.10 4.71 -16.15
C SER A 373 -13.48 3.45 -15.35
N GLY A 374 -14.64 2.88 -15.66
CA GLY A 374 -15.13 1.65 -15.01
C GLY A 374 -15.85 1.89 -13.67
N GLN A 375 -16.38 3.10 -13.42
CA GLN A 375 -17.16 3.41 -12.21
C GLN A 375 -18.35 2.49 -12.04
N GLU A 376 -19.11 2.23 -13.13
CA GLU A 376 -20.27 1.33 -13.11
C GLU A 376 -19.89 -0.10 -12.73
N SER A 377 -18.79 -0.63 -13.29
CA SER A 377 -18.24 -1.95 -12.93
C SER A 377 -17.87 -2.02 -11.46
N PHE A 378 -17.27 -0.96 -10.92
CA PHE A 378 -16.95 -0.88 -9.49
C PHE A 378 -18.22 -0.91 -8.63
N ASP A 379 -19.21 -0.07 -8.94
CA ASP A 379 -20.48 0.01 -8.19
C ASP A 379 -21.28 -1.29 -8.30
N GLN A 380 -21.28 -1.97 -9.44
CA GLN A 380 -21.89 -3.30 -9.62
C GLN A 380 -21.22 -4.36 -8.72
N ILE A 381 -19.91 -4.34 -8.58
CA ILE A 381 -19.18 -5.25 -7.68
C ILE A 381 -19.52 -4.97 -6.22
N ILE A 382 -19.56 -3.71 -5.81
CA ILE A 382 -19.99 -3.31 -4.46
C ILE A 382 -21.42 -3.85 -4.20
N SER A 383 -22.35 -3.61 -5.12
CA SER A 383 -23.73 -4.10 -5.04
C SER A 383 -23.76 -5.63 -4.92
N ARG A 384 -23.01 -6.35 -5.76
CA ARG A 384 -22.93 -7.82 -5.71
C ARG A 384 -22.40 -8.33 -4.36
N ILE A 385 -21.47 -7.63 -3.72
CA ILE A 385 -20.98 -7.96 -2.39
C ILE A 385 -22.09 -7.75 -1.34
N CYS A 386 -22.83 -6.66 -1.44
CA CYS A 386 -23.88 -6.29 -0.49
C CYS A 386 -25.10 -7.21 -0.58
N PHE A 387 -25.56 -7.57 -1.78
CA PHE A 387 -26.80 -8.33 -1.99
C PHE A 387 -26.63 -9.87 -1.97
N ARG A 388 -25.40 -10.38 -1.93
CA ARG A 388 -25.14 -11.84 -1.83
C ARG A 388 -25.50 -12.46 -0.46
N ARG A 389 -26.31 -11.79 0.34
CA ARG A 389 -26.60 -12.14 1.74
C ARG A 389 -27.46 -13.38 1.95
N ASN A 390 -28.13 -13.95 0.92
CA ASN A 390 -29.24 -14.89 1.11
C ASN A 390 -29.25 -16.16 0.21
N ARG A 391 -28.09 -16.81 -0.07
CA ARG A 391 -28.15 -18.08 -0.82
C ARG A 391 -27.37 -19.24 -0.23
N GLU A 392 -27.00 -19.20 1.04
CA GLU A 392 -26.49 -20.36 1.77
C GLU A 392 -27.08 -20.35 3.20
N GLY A 393 -28.40 -20.67 3.28
CA GLY A 393 -29.06 -21.15 4.45
C GLY A 393 -29.22 -22.69 4.32
#